data_60b185207c02e6c6658bc57f46243037
#
_entry.id   60b185207c02e6c6658bc57f46243037
#
_cell.length_a   1.000
_cell.length_b   1.000
_cell.length_c   1.000
_cell.angle_alpha   90.00
_cell.angle_beta   90.00
_cell.angle_gamma   90.00
#
_symmetry.space_group_name_H-M   'P 1'
#
loop_
_entity.id
_entity.type
_entity.pdbx_description
1 polymer ?
#
loop_
_entity_poly.entity_id
_entity_poly.type
_entity_poly.pdbx_seq_one_letter_code
_entity_poly.pdbx_strand_id
1 'polypeptide(L)'
;MKAVTVPAFGGPEVLRTTEVPTPTAGPGEVRVRVYAAGVQPVDLAVRGGWSPPGVRVEPPVIPGNEFAGVVDQLGPGSRGWAVGDEVLGFRLLRAHAEYVTVDAAQLVAKPAGMPWEQAGSLSASGQTAHIGLTALKVGPGDTVLVHGASGGVGTVAVQLARAWGATVIGTASERNHAYLRELGAVPVPYGEGLVERVRAVAPQGVDAAFDAAGRGALEASVELVADRDRIGTIVDYPAAERLGVRGLRAERTAARLGELVALWEDGGLRLEIADTFPLERAADAHRLVGDGHVRGKVVLAP
;
A
#
# COMPACT_ATOMS: atom_id res chain seq x y z
N MET A 1 -21.33 11.28 11.95
CA MET A 1 -20.84 10.50 10.82
C MET A 1 -20.62 9.06 11.20
N LYS A 2 -20.82 8.15 10.26
CA LYS A 2 -20.44 6.75 10.47
C LYS A 2 -18.92 6.58 10.35
N ALA A 3 -18.35 5.73 11.20
CA ALA A 3 -16.95 5.32 11.14
C ALA A 3 -16.78 3.88 11.63
N VAL A 4 -15.77 3.20 11.10
CA VAL A 4 -15.31 1.93 11.64
C VAL A 4 -14.49 2.20 12.89
N THR A 5 -14.90 1.64 14.03
CA THR A 5 -14.20 1.82 15.31
C THR A 5 -13.68 0.49 15.84
N VAL A 6 -12.55 0.56 16.53
CA VAL A 6 -11.95 -0.52 17.33
C VAL A 6 -12.11 -0.15 18.80
N PRO A 7 -13.19 -0.56 19.48
CA PRO A 7 -13.45 -0.20 20.87
C PRO A 7 -12.49 -0.87 21.87
N ALA A 8 -11.92 -2.01 21.48
CA ALA A 8 -10.89 -2.75 22.20
C ALA A 8 -10.03 -3.51 21.19
N PHE A 9 -8.75 -3.70 21.46
CA PHE A 9 -7.88 -4.50 20.58
C PHE A 9 -8.31 -5.96 20.52
N GLY A 10 -8.19 -6.57 19.31
CA GLY A 10 -8.60 -7.95 19.11
C GLY A 10 -8.67 -8.39 17.66
N GLY A 11 -9.38 -9.49 17.42
CA GLY A 11 -9.66 -10.02 16.08
C GLY A 11 -10.62 -9.14 15.27
N PRO A 12 -10.95 -9.54 14.02
CA PRO A 12 -11.86 -8.74 13.17
C PRO A 12 -13.24 -8.53 13.78
N GLU A 13 -13.68 -9.39 14.66
CA GLU A 13 -14.98 -9.34 15.35
C GLU A 13 -15.13 -8.15 16.31
N VAL A 14 -14.04 -7.47 16.68
CA VAL A 14 -14.12 -6.27 17.54
C VAL A 14 -14.54 -5.03 16.77
N LEU A 15 -14.38 -5.02 15.45
CA LEU A 15 -14.75 -3.88 14.61
C LEU A 15 -16.26 -3.59 14.71
N ARG A 16 -16.58 -2.30 14.83
CA ARG A 16 -17.96 -1.78 14.87
C ARG A 16 -18.07 -0.58 13.95
N THR A 17 -19.17 -0.48 13.24
CA THR A 17 -19.55 0.79 12.61
C THR A 17 -20.39 1.56 13.61
N THR A 18 -19.95 2.74 13.99
CA THR A 18 -20.57 3.58 15.01
C THR A 18 -20.74 5.00 14.53
N GLU A 19 -21.73 5.69 15.08
CA GLU A 19 -21.86 7.12 14.94
C GLU A 19 -20.84 7.83 15.83
N VAL A 20 -20.05 8.71 15.21
CA VAL A 20 -19.07 9.57 15.89
C VAL A 20 -19.26 11.02 15.45
N PRO A 21 -18.82 12.01 16.24
CA PRO A 21 -18.84 13.40 15.79
C PRO A 21 -18.13 13.58 14.44
N THR A 22 -18.76 14.31 13.52
CA THR A 22 -18.10 14.67 12.24
C THR A 22 -16.95 15.64 12.54
N PRO A 23 -15.72 15.36 12.09
CA PRO A 23 -14.59 16.24 12.36
C PRO A 23 -14.73 17.57 11.64
N THR A 24 -14.16 18.62 12.21
CA THR A 24 -14.06 19.94 11.59
C THR A 24 -12.62 20.18 11.17
N ALA A 25 -12.40 20.70 9.96
CA ALA A 25 -11.07 20.99 9.45
C ALA A 25 -10.42 22.12 10.29
N GLY A 26 -9.27 21.82 10.87
CA GLY A 26 -8.42 22.76 11.61
C GLY A 26 -7.60 23.68 10.69
N PRO A 27 -6.76 24.55 11.26
CA PRO A 27 -5.87 25.42 10.48
C PRO A 27 -4.95 24.61 9.56
N GLY A 28 -4.93 24.93 8.26
CA GLY A 28 -4.14 24.23 7.23
C GLY A 28 -4.73 22.90 6.77
N GLU A 29 -5.77 22.39 7.44
CA GLU A 29 -6.45 21.15 7.05
C GLU A 29 -7.59 21.40 6.08
N VAL A 30 -7.97 20.32 5.40
CA VAL A 30 -9.25 20.21 4.69
C VAL A 30 -10.01 19.00 5.23
N ARG A 31 -11.34 19.03 5.13
CA ARG A 31 -12.16 17.84 5.35
C ARG A 31 -12.57 17.27 3.99
N VAL A 32 -12.45 15.96 3.88
CA VAL A 32 -12.83 15.21 2.68
C VAL A 32 -13.98 14.29 3.05
N ARG A 33 -15.05 14.32 2.27
CA ARG A 33 -16.08 13.29 2.24
C ARG A 33 -15.51 12.11 1.49
N VAL A 34 -15.32 10.99 2.19
CA VAL A 34 -14.68 9.79 1.67
C VAL A 34 -15.64 9.00 0.78
N TYR A 35 -15.17 8.57 -0.37
CA TYR A 35 -15.88 7.67 -1.30
C TYR A 35 -15.25 6.29 -1.34
N ALA A 36 -13.94 6.20 -1.06
CA ALA A 36 -13.22 4.93 -0.99
C ALA A 36 -12.01 5.05 -0.06
N ALA A 37 -11.73 4.00 0.71
CA ALA A 37 -10.58 3.89 1.60
C ALA A 37 -9.99 2.47 1.54
N GLY A 38 -8.70 2.35 1.24
CA GLY A 38 -8.03 1.04 1.17
C GLY A 38 -7.84 0.39 2.54
N VAL A 39 -8.01 -0.93 2.60
CA VAL A 39 -7.70 -1.74 3.78
C VAL A 39 -6.31 -2.36 3.63
N GLN A 40 -5.44 -2.15 4.64
CA GLN A 40 -4.05 -2.53 4.62
C GLN A 40 -3.71 -3.52 5.75
N PRO A 41 -2.65 -4.34 5.62
CA PRO A 41 -2.16 -5.15 6.74
C PRO A 41 -1.85 -4.34 8.00
N VAL A 42 -1.42 -3.08 7.87
CA VAL A 42 -1.18 -2.18 9.00
C VAL A 42 -2.46 -1.85 9.77
N ASP A 43 -3.61 -1.78 9.11
CA ASP A 43 -4.90 -1.55 9.78
C ASP A 43 -5.28 -2.75 10.66
N LEU A 44 -4.94 -3.96 10.20
CA LEU A 44 -5.12 -5.19 10.98
C LEU A 44 -4.18 -5.21 12.20
N ALA A 45 -2.94 -4.77 12.02
CA ALA A 45 -1.96 -4.67 13.10
C ALA A 45 -2.42 -3.65 14.16
N VAL A 46 -2.89 -2.46 13.74
CA VAL A 46 -3.46 -1.44 14.63
C VAL A 46 -4.66 -1.99 15.40
N ARG A 47 -5.58 -2.67 14.72
CA ARG A 47 -6.71 -3.35 15.38
C ARG A 47 -6.24 -4.36 16.42
N GLY A 48 -5.13 -5.06 16.16
CA GLY A 48 -4.51 -6.03 17.06
C GLY A 48 -3.69 -5.45 18.20
N GLY A 49 -3.57 -4.11 18.29
CA GLY A 49 -2.86 -3.42 19.38
C GLY A 49 -1.44 -2.95 19.01
N TRP A 50 -1.01 -3.11 17.77
CA TRP A 50 0.25 -2.52 17.32
C TRP A 50 0.10 -1.01 17.12
N SER A 51 1.13 -0.28 17.49
CA SER A 51 1.20 1.17 17.29
C SER A 51 2.33 1.54 16.32
N PRO A 52 2.08 2.42 15.36
CA PRO A 52 3.15 2.96 14.51
C PRO A 52 4.23 3.65 15.36
N PRO A 53 5.50 3.63 14.93
CA PRO A 53 6.57 4.31 15.65
C PRO A 53 6.23 5.78 15.94
N GLY A 54 6.43 6.20 17.18
CA GLY A 54 6.16 7.58 17.63
C GLY A 54 4.68 7.91 17.86
N VAL A 55 3.77 6.97 17.67
CA VAL A 55 2.33 7.17 17.88
C VAL A 55 1.81 6.15 18.88
N ARG A 56 1.16 6.63 19.95
CA ARG A 56 0.43 5.79 20.87
C ARG A 56 -0.99 5.61 20.35
N VAL A 57 -1.37 4.37 20.06
CA VAL A 57 -2.72 4.02 19.65
C VAL A 57 -3.47 3.45 20.84
N GLU A 58 -4.61 4.05 21.17
CA GLU A 58 -5.48 3.62 22.26
C GLU A 58 -6.93 3.51 21.78
N PRO A 59 -7.65 2.45 22.13
CA PRO A 59 -9.07 2.36 21.85
C PRO A 59 -9.91 3.43 22.60
N PRO A 60 -11.01 3.94 21.99
CA PRO A 60 -11.49 3.56 20.67
C PRO A 60 -10.68 4.25 19.55
N VAL A 61 -10.27 3.49 18.53
CA VAL A 61 -9.53 4.01 17.39
C VAL A 61 -10.28 3.77 16.07
N ILE A 62 -10.18 4.71 15.14
CA ILE A 62 -10.65 4.56 13.75
C ILE A 62 -9.43 4.23 12.90
N PRO A 63 -9.37 3.04 12.27
CA PRO A 63 -8.27 2.66 11.38
C PRO A 63 -8.35 3.36 10.02
N GLY A 64 -7.49 2.94 9.10
CA GLY A 64 -7.43 3.45 7.73
C GLY A 64 -6.39 4.56 7.55
N ASN A 65 -5.57 4.43 6.51
CA ASN A 65 -4.42 5.31 6.30
C ASN A 65 -4.30 5.88 4.86
N GLU A 66 -5.27 5.62 4.02
CA GLU A 66 -5.42 6.16 2.67
C GLU A 66 -6.90 6.29 2.31
N PHE A 67 -7.21 7.23 1.44
CA PHE A 67 -8.59 7.49 1.02
C PHE A 67 -8.63 8.26 -0.30
N ALA A 68 -9.81 8.29 -0.93
CA ALA A 68 -10.20 9.23 -1.97
C ALA A 68 -11.61 9.74 -1.70
N GLY A 69 -11.90 10.95 -2.12
CA GLY A 69 -13.20 11.58 -1.91
C GLY A 69 -13.23 13.00 -2.43
N VAL A 70 -14.20 13.76 -1.94
CA VAL A 70 -14.45 15.15 -2.35
C VAL A 70 -14.22 16.09 -1.16
N VAL A 71 -13.47 17.15 -1.37
CA VAL A 71 -13.29 18.23 -0.38
C VAL A 71 -14.65 18.87 -0.08
N ASP A 72 -15.06 18.84 1.17
CA ASP A 72 -16.35 19.43 1.60
C ASP A 72 -16.20 20.58 2.61
N GLN A 73 -15.04 20.75 3.20
CA GLN A 73 -14.74 21.87 4.11
C GLN A 73 -13.26 22.28 4.02
N LEU A 74 -13.01 23.58 4.02
CA LEU A 74 -11.67 24.15 4.14
C LEU A 74 -11.48 24.71 5.56
N GLY A 75 -10.37 24.33 6.18
CA GLY A 75 -9.94 24.92 7.45
C GLY A 75 -9.28 26.30 7.24
N PRO A 76 -9.14 27.09 8.31
CA PRO A 76 -8.49 28.39 8.22
C PRO A 76 -7.08 28.31 7.64
N GLY A 77 -6.79 29.13 6.62
CA GLY A 77 -5.47 29.17 5.99
C GLY A 77 -5.09 27.98 5.11
N SER A 78 -5.97 27.01 4.90
CA SER A 78 -5.75 25.95 3.90
C SER A 78 -5.68 26.56 2.50
N ARG A 79 -4.81 26.04 1.66
CA ARG A 79 -4.56 26.54 0.30
C ARG A 79 -4.45 25.40 -0.69
N GLY A 80 -4.68 25.74 -1.97
CA GLY A 80 -4.49 24.78 -3.09
C GLY A 80 -5.72 23.94 -3.39
N TRP A 81 -6.78 24.01 -2.59
CA TRP A 81 -8.03 23.23 -2.76
C TRP A 81 -9.26 24.13 -2.68
N ALA A 82 -10.33 23.65 -3.30
CA ALA A 82 -11.67 24.22 -3.22
C ALA A 82 -12.68 23.14 -2.78
N VAL A 83 -13.80 23.58 -2.18
CA VAL A 83 -14.92 22.67 -1.92
C VAL A 83 -15.45 22.17 -3.28
N GLY A 84 -15.60 20.84 -3.38
CA GLY A 84 -15.98 20.16 -4.61
C GLY A 84 -14.81 19.48 -5.34
N ASP A 85 -13.56 19.77 -4.98
CA ASP A 85 -12.41 19.12 -5.61
C ASP A 85 -12.39 17.62 -5.30
N GLU A 86 -12.20 16.79 -6.33
CA GLU A 86 -11.96 15.35 -6.21
C GLU A 86 -10.48 15.09 -5.89
N VAL A 87 -10.23 14.38 -4.79
CA VAL A 87 -8.89 14.18 -4.26
C VAL A 87 -8.64 12.74 -3.83
N LEU A 88 -7.36 12.37 -3.80
CA LEU A 88 -6.88 11.21 -3.05
C LEU A 88 -5.73 11.63 -2.14
N GLY A 89 -5.58 10.92 -1.03
CA GLY A 89 -4.61 11.33 -0.03
C GLY A 89 -4.29 10.25 1.00
N PHE A 90 -3.56 10.66 2.01
CA PHE A 90 -3.12 9.79 3.08
C PHE A 90 -3.08 10.53 4.42
N ARG A 91 -3.33 9.78 5.48
CA ARG A 91 -3.04 10.18 6.87
C ARG A 91 -2.79 8.92 7.68
N LEU A 92 -2.30 9.04 8.88
CA LEU A 92 -1.88 7.86 9.64
C LEU A 92 -3.03 6.96 10.10
N LEU A 93 -4.18 7.52 10.44
CA LEU A 93 -5.38 6.82 10.93
C LEU A 93 -6.62 7.58 10.46
N ARG A 94 -7.83 7.06 10.77
CA ARG A 94 -9.13 7.71 10.61
C ARG A 94 -9.69 7.75 9.19
N ALA A 95 -9.12 7.03 8.23
CA ALA A 95 -9.66 7.02 6.86
C ALA A 95 -10.86 6.08 6.68
N HIS A 96 -11.09 5.12 7.58
CA HIS A 96 -12.26 4.23 7.52
C HIS A 96 -13.50 4.90 8.12
N ALA A 97 -13.96 5.99 7.51
CA ALA A 97 -15.10 6.81 7.95
C ALA A 97 -15.69 7.61 6.78
N GLU A 98 -16.91 8.12 6.93
CA GLU A 98 -17.56 8.98 5.92
C GLU A 98 -16.81 10.31 5.68
N TYR A 99 -16.09 10.81 6.68
CA TYR A 99 -15.31 12.06 6.59
C TYR A 99 -13.97 11.91 7.27
N VAL A 100 -12.96 12.54 6.69
CA VAL A 100 -11.62 12.62 7.23
C VAL A 100 -11.08 14.04 7.13
N THR A 101 -10.41 14.54 8.18
CA THR A 101 -9.62 15.78 8.09
C THR A 101 -8.16 15.43 7.83
N VAL A 102 -7.49 16.20 7.01
CA VAL A 102 -6.11 15.96 6.60
C VAL A 102 -5.42 17.27 6.30
N ASP A 103 -4.11 17.35 6.52
CA ASP A 103 -3.31 18.49 6.04
C ASP A 103 -3.47 18.62 4.51
N ALA A 104 -3.75 19.82 4.04
CA ALA A 104 -3.93 20.12 2.62
C ALA A 104 -2.72 19.67 1.76
N ALA A 105 -1.52 19.63 2.34
CA ALA A 105 -0.30 19.15 1.68
C ALA A 105 -0.21 17.62 1.51
N GLN A 106 -1.13 16.85 2.08
CA GLN A 106 -1.18 15.39 1.96
C GLN A 106 -2.14 14.90 0.87
N LEU A 107 -2.66 15.81 0.07
CA LEU A 107 -3.61 15.52 -1.00
C LEU A 107 -2.98 15.72 -2.38
N VAL A 108 -3.52 14.98 -3.34
CA VAL A 108 -3.34 15.23 -4.78
C VAL A 108 -4.69 15.18 -5.47
N ALA A 109 -4.82 15.87 -6.61
CA ALA A 109 -6.03 15.81 -7.42
C ALA A 109 -6.25 14.38 -7.92
N LYS A 110 -7.50 13.92 -7.86
CA LYS A 110 -7.89 12.65 -8.45
C LYS A 110 -8.14 12.87 -9.95
N PRO A 111 -7.51 12.09 -10.85
CA PRO A 111 -7.83 12.12 -12.27
C PRO A 111 -9.32 11.85 -12.52
N ALA A 112 -9.93 12.58 -13.42
CA ALA A 112 -11.38 12.46 -13.72
C ALA A 112 -11.79 11.03 -14.13
N GLY A 113 -10.92 10.31 -14.83
CA GLY A 113 -11.17 8.93 -15.27
C GLY A 113 -10.82 7.84 -14.25
N MET A 114 -10.21 8.18 -13.10
CA MET A 114 -9.79 7.19 -12.10
C MET A 114 -10.99 6.73 -11.27
N PRO A 115 -11.29 5.41 -11.21
CA PRO A 115 -12.32 4.89 -10.30
C PRO A 115 -12.00 5.20 -8.83
N TRP A 116 -13.03 5.46 -8.03
CA TRP A 116 -12.85 5.80 -6.62
C TRP A 116 -12.08 4.73 -5.84
N GLU A 117 -12.35 3.47 -6.10
CA GLU A 117 -11.73 2.32 -5.45
C GLU A 117 -10.22 2.29 -5.72
N GLN A 118 -9.80 2.60 -6.95
CA GLN A 118 -8.39 2.70 -7.30
C GLN A 118 -7.75 3.91 -6.62
N ALA A 119 -8.40 5.07 -6.68
CA ALA A 119 -7.92 6.30 -6.05
C ALA A 119 -7.78 6.14 -4.53
N GLY A 120 -8.79 5.58 -3.86
CA GLY A 120 -8.81 5.37 -2.41
C GLY A 120 -7.85 4.29 -1.90
N SER A 121 -7.22 3.51 -2.81
CA SER A 121 -6.32 2.41 -2.44
C SER A 121 -4.92 2.50 -3.08
N LEU A 122 -4.60 3.60 -3.76
CA LEU A 122 -3.30 3.82 -4.41
C LEU A 122 -2.21 4.24 -3.43
N SER A 123 -2.51 5.15 -2.50
CA SER A 123 -1.50 5.87 -1.73
C SER A 123 -0.61 4.96 -0.88
N ALA A 124 -1.20 4.07 -0.06
CA ALA A 124 -0.42 3.25 0.86
C ALA A 124 0.46 2.25 0.12
N SER A 125 -0.11 1.50 -0.80
CA SER A 125 0.62 0.49 -1.57
C SER A 125 1.60 1.13 -2.54
N GLY A 126 1.18 2.17 -3.25
CA GLY A 126 1.97 2.87 -4.25
C GLY A 126 3.19 3.54 -3.65
N GLN A 127 2.99 4.36 -2.62
CA GLN A 127 4.12 5.05 -2.00
C GLN A 127 5.06 4.09 -1.28
N THR A 128 4.56 2.99 -0.71
CA THR A 128 5.41 1.95 -0.11
C THR A 128 6.30 1.28 -1.16
N ALA A 129 5.75 0.94 -2.33
CA ALA A 129 6.51 0.39 -3.44
C ALA A 129 7.57 1.39 -3.95
N HIS A 130 7.17 2.65 -4.16
CA HIS A 130 8.07 3.72 -4.61
C HIS A 130 9.22 3.93 -3.62
N ILE A 131 8.92 4.05 -2.32
CA ILE A 131 9.92 4.20 -1.26
C ILE A 131 10.91 3.04 -1.29
N GLY A 132 10.42 1.80 -1.38
CA GLY A 132 11.25 0.62 -1.39
C GLY A 132 12.17 0.55 -2.60
N LEU A 133 11.65 0.70 -3.79
CA LEU A 133 12.44 0.63 -5.02
C LEU A 133 13.46 1.78 -5.12
N THR A 134 13.09 2.99 -4.70
CA THR A 134 14.03 4.13 -4.62
C THR A 134 15.16 3.86 -3.62
N ALA A 135 14.84 3.35 -2.43
CA ALA A 135 15.84 3.03 -1.42
C ALA A 135 16.80 1.91 -1.88
N LEU A 136 16.33 0.98 -2.69
CA LEU A 136 17.12 -0.08 -3.31
C LEU A 136 17.82 0.39 -4.60
N LYS A 137 17.69 1.67 -4.98
CA LYS A 137 18.30 2.27 -6.17
C LYS A 137 17.97 1.51 -7.47
N VAL A 138 16.72 1.03 -7.57
CA VAL A 138 16.26 0.34 -8.78
C VAL A 138 16.21 1.32 -9.95
N GLY A 139 16.75 0.90 -11.09
CA GLY A 139 16.83 1.73 -12.28
C GLY A 139 16.97 0.94 -13.58
N PRO A 140 17.25 1.65 -14.69
CA PRO A 140 17.34 1.03 -16.01
C PRO A 140 18.43 -0.06 -16.07
N GLY A 141 18.07 -1.20 -16.66
CA GLY A 141 18.97 -2.34 -16.84
C GLY A 141 19.04 -3.32 -15.65
N ASP A 142 18.49 -2.95 -14.48
CA ASP A 142 18.45 -3.84 -13.32
C ASP A 142 17.52 -5.04 -13.57
N THR A 143 17.87 -6.18 -12.98
CA THR A 143 16.98 -7.32 -12.75
C THR A 143 16.53 -7.32 -11.30
N VAL A 144 15.24 -7.12 -11.05
CA VAL A 144 14.66 -6.95 -9.71
C VAL A 144 13.78 -8.12 -9.34
N LEU A 145 14.05 -8.73 -8.20
CA LEU A 145 13.17 -9.75 -7.60
C LEU A 145 12.17 -9.09 -6.65
N VAL A 146 10.88 -9.24 -6.94
CA VAL A 146 9.78 -8.74 -6.11
C VAL A 146 9.06 -9.93 -5.46
N HIS A 147 9.17 -10.06 -4.15
CA HIS A 147 8.42 -11.05 -3.40
C HIS A 147 7.03 -10.54 -3.07
N GLY A 148 6.01 -11.43 -3.19
CA GLY A 148 4.62 -11.05 -3.02
C GLY A 148 4.08 -10.17 -4.15
N ALA A 149 4.56 -10.40 -5.36
CA ALA A 149 4.35 -9.55 -6.55
C ALA A 149 2.87 -9.35 -6.94
N SER A 150 1.97 -10.26 -6.57
CA SER A 150 0.53 -10.15 -6.87
C SER A 150 -0.29 -9.45 -5.77
N GLY A 151 0.32 -9.12 -4.64
CA GLY A 151 -0.33 -8.35 -3.56
C GLY A 151 -0.41 -6.85 -3.87
N GLY A 152 -1.05 -6.07 -2.99
CA GLY A 152 -1.27 -4.65 -3.24
C GLY A 152 0.01 -3.85 -3.49
N VAL A 153 1.04 -4.02 -2.65
CA VAL A 153 2.34 -3.35 -2.84
C VAL A 153 3.11 -3.95 -4.02
N GLY A 154 3.14 -5.29 -4.12
CA GLY A 154 3.88 -6.00 -5.17
C GLY A 154 3.40 -5.64 -6.58
N THR A 155 2.07 -5.54 -6.78
CA THR A 155 1.46 -5.11 -8.06
C THR A 155 2.00 -3.76 -8.52
N VAL A 156 2.11 -2.79 -7.60
CA VAL A 156 2.67 -1.47 -7.94
C VAL A 156 4.18 -1.55 -8.13
N ALA A 157 4.89 -2.29 -7.27
CA ALA A 157 6.34 -2.43 -7.37
C ALA A 157 6.78 -3.03 -8.73
N VAL A 158 6.06 -4.04 -9.22
CA VAL A 158 6.31 -4.62 -10.55
C VAL A 158 6.20 -3.57 -11.66
N GLN A 159 5.10 -2.82 -11.69
CA GLN A 159 4.82 -1.85 -12.75
C GLN A 159 5.76 -0.65 -12.66
N LEU A 160 6.02 -0.16 -11.46
CA LEU A 160 6.92 0.98 -11.23
C LEU A 160 8.38 0.63 -11.60
N ALA A 161 8.90 -0.53 -11.19
CA ALA A 161 10.25 -0.98 -11.55
C ALA A 161 10.38 -1.11 -13.08
N ARG A 162 9.37 -1.64 -13.76
CA ARG A 162 9.35 -1.69 -15.22
C ARG A 162 9.31 -0.31 -15.87
N ALA A 163 8.50 0.60 -15.36
CA ALA A 163 8.47 2.00 -15.84
C ALA A 163 9.83 2.68 -15.69
N TRP A 164 10.62 2.28 -14.70
CA TRP A 164 12.00 2.74 -14.50
C TRP A 164 13.04 1.98 -15.34
N GLY A 165 12.61 1.06 -16.22
CA GLY A 165 13.48 0.34 -17.15
C GLY A 165 14.12 -0.94 -16.61
N ALA A 166 13.65 -1.45 -15.48
CA ALA A 166 14.11 -2.72 -14.90
C ALA A 166 13.38 -3.92 -15.49
N THR A 167 14.04 -5.08 -15.52
CA THR A 167 13.44 -6.39 -15.71
C THR A 167 12.95 -6.90 -14.36
N VAL A 168 11.70 -7.39 -14.27
CA VAL A 168 11.13 -7.81 -12.99
C VAL A 168 10.84 -9.29 -12.98
N ILE A 169 11.33 -9.96 -11.95
CA ILE A 169 10.94 -11.32 -11.56
C ILE A 169 10.00 -11.20 -10.36
N GLY A 170 8.79 -11.77 -10.47
CA GLY A 170 7.79 -11.67 -9.41
C GLY A 170 7.45 -13.00 -8.78
N THR A 171 7.56 -13.12 -7.45
CA THR A 171 7.09 -14.34 -6.79
C THR A 171 5.61 -14.27 -6.46
N ALA A 172 4.87 -15.29 -6.85
CA ALA A 172 3.46 -15.47 -6.55
C ALA A 172 3.04 -16.94 -6.61
N SER A 173 1.82 -17.26 -6.14
CA SER A 173 1.21 -18.56 -6.43
C SER A 173 0.92 -18.70 -7.92
N GLU A 174 0.93 -19.94 -8.44
CA GLU A 174 0.75 -20.24 -9.87
C GLU A 174 -0.55 -19.62 -10.46
N ARG A 175 -1.63 -19.57 -9.69
CA ARG A 175 -2.89 -18.94 -10.10
C ARG A 175 -2.76 -17.46 -10.48
N ASN A 176 -1.70 -16.77 -10.00
CA ASN A 176 -1.41 -15.36 -10.27
C ASN A 176 -0.35 -15.17 -11.36
N HIS A 177 0.21 -16.23 -11.95
CA HIS A 177 1.28 -16.10 -12.94
C HIS A 177 0.83 -15.42 -14.25
N ALA A 178 -0.41 -15.68 -14.72
CA ALA A 178 -0.96 -14.99 -15.86
C ALA A 178 -1.04 -13.47 -15.61
N TYR A 179 -1.57 -13.09 -14.44
CA TYR A 179 -1.65 -11.70 -14.02
C TYR A 179 -0.26 -11.01 -13.96
N LEU A 180 0.76 -11.68 -13.41
CA LEU A 180 2.11 -11.10 -13.36
C LEU A 180 2.71 -10.91 -14.77
N ARG A 181 2.45 -11.84 -15.70
CA ARG A 181 2.88 -11.67 -17.11
C ARG A 181 2.20 -10.47 -17.77
N GLU A 182 0.91 -10.26 -17.51
CA GLU A 182 0.18 -9.08 -17.99
C GLU A 182 0.75 -7.77 -17.42
N LEU A 183 1.26 -7.77 -16.19
CA LEU A 183 2.00 -6.66 -15.62
C LEU A 183 3.43 -6.57 -16.18
N GLY A 184 3.87 -7.58 -16.94
CA GLY A 184 5.16 -7.68 -17.60
C GLY A 184 6.29 -8.18 -16.70
N ALA A 185 6.00 -8.87 -15.62
CA ALA A 185 6.98 -9.59 -14.82
C ALA A 185 7.13 -11.03 -15.30
N VAL A 186 8.31 -11.61 -15.06
CA VAL A 186 8.54 -13.05 -15.15
C VAL A 186 8.08 -13.70 -13.84
N PRO A 187 6.99 -14.48 -13.85
CA PRO A 187 6.48 -15.08 -12.62
C PRO A 187 7.28 -16.32 -12.22
N VAL A 188 7.52 -16.46 -10.91
CA VAL A 188 8.16 -17.63 -10.30
C VAL A 188 7.35 -18.04 -9.07
N PRO A 189 7.07 -19.35 -8.86
CA PRO A 189 6.44 -19.80 -7.61
C PRO A 189 7.41 -19.64 -6.44
N TYR A 190 6.88 -19.20 -5.30
CA TYR A 190 7.62 -19.11 -4.03
C TYR A 190 7.77 -20.50 -3.37
N GLY A 191 8.49 -20.58 -2.25
CA GLY A 191 8.69 -21.80 -1.47
C GLY A 191 9.97 -22.57 -1.84
N GLU A 192 10.03 -23.83 -1.45
CA GLU A 192 11.22 -24.69 -1.65
C GLU A 192 11.70 -24.66 -3.10
N GLY A 193 13.03 -24.55 -3.33
CA GLY A 193 13.63 -24.45 -4.66
C GLY A 193 13.46 -23.09 -5.35
N LEU A 194 13.10 -22.03 -4.59
CA LEU A 194 12.92 -20.66 -5.17
C LEU A 194 14.22 -20.15 -5.79
N VAL A 195 15.35 -20.33 -5.13
CA VAL A 195 16.65 -19.82 -5.58
C VAL A 195 17.01 -20.39 -6.96
N GLU A 196 16.85 -21.70 -7.14
CA GLU A 196 17.12 -22.40 -8.40
C GLU A 196 16.20 -21.92 -9.51
N ARG A 197 14.90 -21.75 -9.20
CA ARG A 197 13.93 -21.23 -10.18
C ARG A 197 14.25 -19.81 -10.62
N VAL A 198 14.67 -18.94 -9.68
CA VAL A 198 15.08 -17.58 -10.01
C VAL A 198 16.35 -17.59 -10.87
N ARG A 199 17.37 -18.38 -10.50
CA ARG A 199 18.60 -18.54 -11.31
C ARG A 199 18.31 -19.04 -12.72
N ALA A 200 17.32 -19.92 -12.90
CA ALA A 200 16.94 -20.44 -14.21
C ALA A 200 16.35 -19.36 -15.13
N VAL A 201 15.63 -18.38 -14.58
CA VAL A 201 15.02 -17.28 -15.37
C VAL A 201 15.89 -16.01 -15.41
N ALA A 202 16.88 -15.91 -14.53
CA ALA A 202 17.84 -14.81 -14.47
C ALA A 202 19.28 -15.33 -14.42
N PRO A 203 19.78 -15.95 -15.50
CA PRO A 203 21.14 -16.51 -15.52
C PRO A 203 22.24 -15.43 -15.40
N GLN A 204 21.91 -14.16 -15.65
CA GLN A 204 22.80 -13.01 -15.49
C GLN A 204 22.88 -12.54 -14.03
N GLY A 205 21.99 -13.03 -13.14
CA GLY A 205 21.89 -12.63 -11.76
C GLY A 205 20.70 -11.70 -11.47
N VAL A 206 20.58 -11.34 -10.21
CA VAL A 206 19.56 -10.42 -9.67
C VAL A 206 20.28 -9.24 -9.01
N ASP A 207 19.94 -8.03 -9.40
CA ASP A 207 20.61 -6.80 -8.92
C ASP A 207 20.00 -6.27 -7.62
N ALA A 208 18.67 -6.44 -7.44
CA ALA A 208 17.98 -5.98 -6.25
C ALA A 208 16.82 -6.92 -5.88
N ALA A 209 16.48 -6.98 -4.59
CA ALA A 209 15.33 -7.74 -4.10
C ALA A 209 14.47 -6.89 -3.17
N PHE A 210 13.18 -6.82 -3.48
CA PHE A 210 12.17 -6.13 -2.70
C PHE A 210 11.18 -7.13 -2.09
N ASP A 211 11.18 -7.23 -0.76
CA ASP A 211 10.30 -8.14 -0.04
C ASP A 211 9.04 -7.44 0.50
N ALA A 212 7.90 -7.85 -0.04
CA ALA A 212 6.56 -7.50 0.44
C ALA A 212 5.76 -8.73 0.91
N ALA A 213 6.45 -9.86 1.19
CA ALA A 213 5.84 -11.14 1.54
C ALA A 213 6.26 -11.66 2.91
N GLY A 214 7.53 -11.48 3.30
CA GLY A 214 8.13 -12.17 4.44
C GLY A 214 8.31 -13.67 4.17
N ARG A 215 8.15 -14.50 5.21
CA ARG A 215 8.10 -15.97 5.09
C ARG A 215 9.35 -16.57 4.42
N GLY A 216 10.56 -16.13 4.81
CA GLY A 216 11.81 -16.63 4.26
C GLY A 216 12.24 -16.00 2.92
N ALA A 217 11.56 -14.94 2.48
CA ALA A 217 11.91 -14.24 1.25
C ALA A 217 13.29 -13.59 1.31
N LEU A 218 13.68 -13.06 2.46
CA LEU A 218 15.00 -12.42 2.64
C LEU A 218 16.14 -13.44 2.60
N GLU A 219 15.96 -14.63 3.15
CA GLU A 219 16.94 -15.71 3.08
C GLU A 219 17.26 -16.08 1.62
N ALA A 220 16.23 -16.27 0.79
CA ALA A 220 16.43 -16.50 -0.65
C ALA A 220 17.07 -15.28 -1.35
N SER A 221 16.68 -14.07 -0.95
CA SER A 221 17.23 -12.84 -1.55
C SER A 221 18.74 -12.70 -1.31
N VAL A 222 19.23 -13.05 -0.11
CA VAL A 222 20.65 -12.93 0.23
C VAL A 222 21.53 -13.98 -0.47
N GLU A 223 20.94 -15.01 -1.02
CA GLU A 223 21.63 -16.00 -1.88
C GLU A 223 21.67 -15.57 -3.35
N LEU A 224 20.76 -14.68 -3.76
CA LEU A 224 20.57 -14.25 -5.15
C LEU A 224 21.21 -12.91 -5.46
N VAL A 225 21.24 -11.98 -4.50
CA VAL A 225 21.72 -10.60 -4.65
C VAL A 225 23.01 -10.42 -3.85
N ALA A 226 24.08 -10.05 -4.53
CA ALA A 226 25.41 -9.89 -3.90
C ALA A 226 25.49 -8.68 -2.97
N ASP A 227 24.88 -7.56 -3.36
CA ASP A 227 24.90 -6.30 -2.60
C ASP A 227 23.73 -6.28 -1.59
N ARG A 228 24.06 -6.41 -0.30
CA ARG A 228 23.08 -6.37 0.80
C ARG A 228 22.31 -5.06 0.89
N ASP A 229 22.91 -3.95 0.45
CA ASP A 229 22.24 -2.65 0.40
C ASP A 229 21.15 -2.57 -0.68
N ARG A 230 21.11 -3.55 -1.58
CA ARG A 230 20.08 -3.69 -2.62
C ARG A 230 19.02 -4.75 -2.29
N ILE A 231 18.98 -5.23 -1.04
CA ILE A 231 17.96 -6.13 -0.52
C ILE A 231 17.18 -5.41 0.57
N GLY A 232 15.85 -5.46 0.51
CA GLY A 232 15.07 -4.82 1.56
C GLY A 232 13.65 -5.36 1.70
N THR A 233 13.09 -5.17 2.90
CA THR A 233 11.76 -5.63 3.27
C THR A 233 10.91 -4.50 3.84
N ILE A 234 9.60 -4.62 3.64
CA ILE A 234 8.57 -3.81 4.31
C ILE A 234 7.78 -4.59 5.35
N VAL A 235 8.13 -5.87 5.58
CA VAL A 235 7.34 -6.78 6.44
C VAL A 235 8.16 -7.47 7.51
N ASP A 236 9.36 -7.97 7.23
CA ASP A 236 10.18 -8.76 8.15
C ASP A 236 11.42 -7.98 8.64
N TYR A 237 11.18 -6.98 9.46
CA TYR A 237 12.24 -6.13 10.01
C TYR A 237 13.24 -6.89 10.93
N PRO A 238 12.80 -7.86 11.77
CA PRO A 238 13.74 -8.68 12.53
C PRO A 238 14.67 -9.50 11.66
N ALA A 239 14.17 -10.11 10.57
CA ALA A 239 15.03 -10.82 9.63
C ALA A 239 15.98 -9.87 8.88
N ALA A 240 15.53 -8.67 8.54
CA ALA A 240 16.39 -7.67 7.89
C ALA A 240 17.59 -7.31 8.79
N GLU A 241 17.37 -7.06 10.07
CA GLU A 241 18.43 -6.78 11.04
C GLU A 241 19.41 -7.97 11.15
N ARG A 242 18.89 -9.18 11.33
CA ARG A 242 19.69 -10.41 11.43
C ARG A 242 20.55 -10.67 10.20
N LEU A 243 20.02 -10.41 9.00
CA LEU A 243 20.68 -10.67 7.74
C LEU A 243 21.55 -9.52 7.23
N GLY A 244 21.52 -8.36 7.90
CA GLY A 244 22.26 -7.17 7.49
C GLY A 244 21.74 -6.56 6.18
N VAL A 245 20.42 -6.61 5.97
CA VAL A 245 19.73 -6.00 4.81
C VAL A 245 18.81 -4.86 5.25
N ARG A 246 18.16 -4.18 4.33
CA ARG A 246 17.44 -2.94 4.64
C ARG A 246 16.01 -3.18 5.14
N GLY A 247 15.65 -2.62 6.28
CA GLY A 247 14.27 -2.38 6.66
C GLY A 247 13.76 -1.09 5.99
N LEU A 248 12.86 -1.19 5.05
CA LEU A 248 12.44 -0.09 4.19
C LEU A 248 11.33 0.72 4.82
N ARG A 249 11.61 1.97 5.19
CA ARG A 249 10.65 2.93 5.75
C ARG A 249 11.02 4.33 5.31
N ALA A 250 10.03 5.13 4.96
CA ALA A 250 10.15 6.57 4.78
C ALA A 250 8.77 7.23 4.89
N GLU A 251 8.76 8.55 5.00
CA GLU A 251 7.54 9.33 4.99
C GLU A 251 6.87 9.33 3.61
N ARG A 252 5.55 9.30 3.61
CA ARG A 252 4.73 9.51 2.43
C ARG A 252 4.68 10.99 2.09
N THR A 253 4.63 11.34 0.81
CA THR A 253 4.54 12.72 0.33
C THR A 253 3.55 12.87 -0.82
N ALA A 254 2.92 14.03 -0.95
CA ALA A 254 2.05 14.32 -2.10
C ALA A 254 2.81 14.29 -3.43
N ALA A 255 4.08 14.72 -3.44
CA ALA A 255 4.92 14.65 -4.64
C ALA A 255 5.03 13.21 -5.17
N ARG A 256 5.39 12.25 -4.30
CA ARG A 256 5.46 10.83 -4.67
C ARG A 256 4.10 10.27 -5.07
N LEU A 257 3.03 10.68 -4.39
CA LEU A 257 1.68 10.25 -4.78
C LEU A 257 1.30 10.83 -6.16
N GLY A 258 1.70 12.06 -6.45
CA GLY A 258 1.52 12.70 -7.77
C GLY A 258 2.25 11.96 -8.90
N GLU A 259 3.48 11.48 -8.67
CA GLU A 259 4.20 10.65 -9.64
C GLU A 259 3.47 9.34 -9.96
N LEU A 260 2.86 8.71 -8.95
CA LEU A 260 2.06 7.49 -9.13
C LEU A 260 0.76 7.77 -9.88
N VAL A 261 0.12 8.91 -9.62
CA VAL A 261 -1.06 9.37 -10.35
C VAL A 261 -0.72 9.63 -11.82
N ALA A 262 0.38 10.33 -12.10
CA ALA A 262 0.84 10.56 -13.46
C ALA A 262 1.13 9.26 -14.21
N LEU A 263 1.77 8.29 -13.56
CA LEU A 263 2.01 6.98 -14.14
C LEU A 263 0.70 6.22 -14.45
N TRP A 264 -0.33 6.40 -13.60
CA TRP A 264 -1.66 5.85 -13.86
C TRP A 264 -2.31 6.52 -15.08
N GLU A 265 -2.25 7.86 -15.20
CA GLU A 265 -2.79 8.63 -16.33
C GLU A 265 -2.14 8.24 -17.65
N ASP A 266 -0.84 7.95 -17.65
CA ASP A 266 -0.08 7.47 -18.80
C ASP A 266 -0.35 5.98 -19.13
N GLY A 267 -1.22 5.30 -18.37
CA GLY A 267 -1.53 3.88 -18.54
C GLY A 267 -0.43 2.92 -18.09
N GLY A 268 0.63 3.43 -17.45
CA GLY A 268 1.75 2.64 -16.92
C GLY A 268 1.47 1.97 -15.57
N LEU A 269 0.38 2.34 -14.90
CA LEU A 269 -0.03 1.78 -13.61
C LEU A 269 -1.50 1.44 -13.59
N ARG A 270 -1.83 0.23 -13.17
CA ARG A 270 -3.20 -0.19 -12.86
C ARG A 270 -3.25 -0.85 -11.48
N LEU A 271 -4.35 -0.71 -10.79
CA LEU A 271 -4.63 -1.38 -9.53
C LEU A 271 -5.75 -2.41 -9.75
N GLU A 272 -5.50 -3.63 -9.30
CA GLU A 272 -6.53 -4.66 -9.19
C GLU A 272 -7.30 -4.44 -7.89
N ILE A 273 -8.62 -4.34 -7.97
CA ILE A 273 -9.50 -4.29 -6.80
C ILE A 273 -10.11 -5.68 -6.62
N ALA A 274 -9.74 -6.34 -5.54
CA ALA A 274 -10.20 -7.69 -5.25
C ALA A 274 -11.66 -7.70 -4.78
N ASP A 275 -12.01 -6.74 -3.93
CA ASP A 275 -13.39 -6.58 -3.43
C ASP A 275 -13.59 -5.19 -2.80
N THR A 276 -14.86 -4.77 -2.75
CA THR A 276 -15.29 -3.53 -2.12
C THR A 276 -16.40 -3.83 -1.11
N PHE A 277 -16.24 -3.33 0.11
CA PHE A 277 -17.19 -3.54 1.20
C PHE A 277 -17.74 -2.22 1.72
N PRO A 278 -19.01 -2.14 2.15
CA PRO A 278 -19.49 -1.01 2.93
C PRO A 278 -18.84 -0.98 4.32
N LEU A 279 -18.86 0.16 5.01
CA LEU A 279 -18.26 0.30 6.35
C LEU A 279 -18.79 -0.76 7.34
N GLU A 280 -20.06 -1.11 7.25
CA GLU A 280 -20.72 -2.10 8.10
C GLU A 280 -20.10 -3.50 7.98
N ARG A 281 -19.41 -3.77 6.86
CA ARG A 281 -18.73 -5.03 6.59
C ARG A 281 -17.20 -4.95 6.72
N ALA A 282 -16.68 -3.94 7.42
CA ALA A 282 -15.24 -3.78 7.63
C ALA A 282 -14.56 -5.02 8.25
N ALA A 283 -15.27 -5.76 9.10
CA ALA A 283 -14.76 -7.02 9.65
C ALA A 283 -14.49 -8.08 8.56
N ASP A 284 -15.33 -8.16 7.54
CA ASP A 284 -15.15 -9.08 6.41
C ASP A 284 -13.96 -8.63 5.54
N ALA A 285 -13.84 -7.33 5.28
CA ALA A 285 -12.68 -6.75 4.58
C ALA A 285 -11.37 -7.07 5.31
N HIS A 286 -11.33 -6.92 6.65
CA HIS A 286 -10.16 -7.26 7.46
C HIS A 286 -9.85 -8.76 7.47
N ARG A 287 -10.87 -9.65 7.46
CA ARG A 287 -10.66 -11.11 7.31
C ARG A 287 -10.03 -11.42 5.97
N LEU A 288 -10.60 -10.89 4.89
CA LEU A 288 -10.10 -11.11 3.54
C LEU A 288 -8.63 -10.70 3.39
N VAL A 289 -8.25 -9.51 3.90
CA VAL A 289 -6.85 -9.06 3.89
C VAL A 289 -5.98 -9.96 4.80
N GLY A 290 -6.51 -10.38 5.95
CA GLY A 290 -5.81 -11.23 6.92
C GLY A 290 -5.50 -12.63 6.42
N ASP A 291 -6.29 -13.17 5.49
CA ASP A 291 -6.05 -14.47 4.84
C ASP A 291 -4.74 -14.45 3.99
N GLY A 292 -4.24 -13.26 3.63
CA GLY A 292 -2.93 -13.08 2.98
C GLY A 292 -2.84 -13.61 1.55
N HIS A 293 -3.97 -13.88 0.89
CA HIS A 293 -4.04 -14.45 -0.45
C HIS A 293 -4.74 -13.51 -1.46
N VAL A 294 -4.96 -12.26 -1.08
CA VAL A 294 -5.61 -11.26 -1.92
C VAL A 294 -4.71 -10.88 -3.10
N ARG A 295 -5.26 -10.90 -4.31
CA ARG A 295 -4.65 -10.27 -5.46
C ARG A 295 -5.11 -8.81 -5.51
N GLY A 296 -4.15 -7.87 -5.47
CA GLY A 296 -4.47 -6.44 -5.48
C GLY A 296 -4.97 -5.91 -4.13
N LYS A 297 -6.06 -5.14 -4.14
CA LYS A 297 -6.52 -4.30 -3.04
C LYS A 297 -7.93 -4.64 -2.58
N VAL A 298 -8.19 -4.43 -1.29
CA VAL A 298 -9.53 -4.45 -0.69
C VAL A 298 -9.86 -3.03 -0.26
N VAL A 299 -11.11 -2.61 -0.49
CA VAL A 299 -11.57 -1.23 -0.30
C VAL A 299 -12.83 -1.19 0.56
N LEU A 300 -12.95 -0.15 1.40
CA LEU A 300 -14.20 0.24 2.04
C LEU A 300 -14.80 1.42 1.27
N ALA A 301 -16.11 1.34 1.00
CA ALA A 301 -16.93 2.42 0.45
C ALA A 301 -17.90 2.89 1.54
N PRO A 302 -17.67 4.09 2.14
CA PRO A 302 -18.53 4.67 3.18
C PRO A 302 -19.93 5.03 2.71
#